data_7b77f20df3eff530f6fb5ac759849734
#
_entry.id   7b77f20df3eff530f6fb5ac759849734
#
_cell.length_a   1.000
_cell.length_b   1.000
_cell.length_c   1.000
_cell.angle_alpha   90.00
_cell.angle_beta   90.00
_cell.angle_gamma   90.00
#
_symmetry.space_group_name_H-M   'P 1'
#
loop_
_entity.id
_entity.type
_entity.pdbx_description
1 polymer ?
#
loop_
_entity_poly.entity_id
_entity_poly.type
_entity_poly.pdbx_seq_one_letter_code
_entity_poly.pdbx_strand_id
1 'polypeptide(L)'
;MLQIKNVNLNIGNTALLSNINLSLEQGKIYGILGPNGAGKTTLFKSMLGLTAFSGEILSDGQPVSSRCFGSLIEYPAFYPRLTVEENLKLHAQYLGLKRPNIEVALEQVNLLDARKKLFSHFFGDAPTPGNCPRLFRRCSIFAAGRTYQWP
;
A
#
# COMPACT_ATOMS: atom_id res chain seq x y z
N MET A 1 -2.57 6.30 -16.41
CA MET A 1 -3.44 7.28 -15.71
C MET A 1 -4.43 6.49 -14.85
N LEU A 2 -4.55 6.82 -13.56
CA LEU A 2 -5.55 6.21 -12.67
C LEU A 2 -6.80 7.09 -12.64
N GLN A 3 -7.95 6.50 -12.90
CA GLN A 3 -9.24 7.18 -12.91
C GLN A 3 -10.18 6.55 -11.88
N ILE A 4 -10.82 7.37 -11.08
CA ILE A 4 -11.85 7.02 -10.12
C ILE A 4 -13.12 7.69 -10.59
N LYS A 5 -14.19 6.92 -10.83
CA LYS A 5 -15.44 7.42 -11.41
C LYS A 5 -16.63 7.00 -10.56
N ASN A 6 -17.35 8.00 -10.06
CA ASN A 6 -18.60 7.83 -9.31
C ASN A 6 -18.47 6.80 -8.15
N VAL A 7 -17.32 6.77 -7.46
CA VAL A 7 -17.11 5.81 -6.39
C VAL A 7 -17.91 6.22 -5.16
N ASN A 8 -18.74 5.28 -4.71
CA ASN A 8 -19.55 5.39 -3.51
C ASN A 8 -19.32 4.17 -2.61
N LEU A 9 -19.30 4.38 -1.30
CA LEU A 9 -19.18 3.32 -0.31
C LEU A 9 -19.99 3.67 0.93
N ASN A 10 -20.87 2.76 1.31
CA ASN A 10 -21.66 2.87 2.52
C ASN A 10 -21.35 1.70 3.45
N ILE A 11 -21.34 1.94 4.75
CA ILE A 11 -21.32 0.90 5.79
C ILE A 11 -22.60 1.08 6.62
N GLY A 12 -23.51 0.10 6.50
CA GLY A 12 -24.87 0.25 7.02
C GLY A 12 -25.54 1.49 6.41
N ASN A 13 -26.02 2.38 7.24
CA ASN A 13 -26.68 3.62 6.81
C ASN A 13 -25.72 4.83 6.70
N THR A 14 -24.43 4.64 6.91
CA THR A 14 -23.45 5.73 6.87
C THR A 14 -22.71 5.72 5.54
N ALA A 15 -22.79 6.83 4.81
CA ALA A 15 -22.01 7.06 3.60
C ALA A 15 -20.57 7.46 4.01
N LEU A 16 -19.59 6.64 3.63
CA LEU A 16 -18.16 6.91 3.85
C LEU A 16 -17.52 7.58 2.64
N LEU A 17 -17.96 7.21 1.44
CA LEU A 17 -17.56 7.85 0.18
C LEU A 17 -18.82 8.16 -0.61
N SER A 18 -18.91 9.36 -1.16
CA SER A 18 -20.06 9.81 -1.95
C SER A 18 -19.58 10.46 -3.23
N ASN A 19 -19.89 9.83 -4.37
CA ASN A 19 -19.64 10.33 -5.71
C ASN A 19 -18.18 10.83 -5.91
N ILE A 20 -17.21 10.04 -5.52
CA ILE A 20 -15.80 10.40 -5.65
C ILE A 20 -15.39 10.27 -7.12
N ASN A 21 -14.87 11.36 -7.66
CA ASN A 21 -14.35 11.46 -9.02
C ASN A 21 -12.96 12.07 -8.98
N LEU A 22 -11.93 11.32 -9.40
CA LEU A 22 -10.54 11.75 -9.40
C LEU A 22 -9.82 11.21 -10.63
N SER A 23 -8.87 11.99 -11.14
CA SER A 23 -7.93 11.56 -12.18
C SER A 23 -6.51 11.82 -11.71
N LEU A 24 -5.70 10.77 -11.64
CA LEU A 24 -4.33 10.82 -11.17
C LEU A 24 -3.40 10.47 -12.33
N GLU A 25 -2.51 11.39 -12.67
CA GLU A 25 -1.55 11.22 -13.76
C GLU A 25 -0.29 10.49 -13.27
N GLN A 26 0.34 9.76 -14.17
CA GLN A 26 1.61 9.09 -13.88
C GLN A 26 2.73 10.12 -13.65
N GLY A 27 3.65 9.82 -12.73
CA GLY A 27 4.81 10.66 -12.43
C GLY A 27 4.51 11.87 -11.54
N LYS A 28 3.27 12.04 -11.09
CA LYS A 28 2.88 13.11 -10.14
C LYS A 28 2.67 12.56 -8.74
N ILE A 29 2.84 13.43 -7.75
CA ILE A 29 2.54 13.16 -6.34
C ILE A 29 1.26 13.89 -5.99
N TYR A 30 0.29 13.18 -5.43
CA TYR A 30 -1.00 13.71 -5.00
C TYR A 30 -1.16 13.55 -3.48
N GLY A 31 -1.61 14.61 -2.83
CA GLY A 31 -1.95 14.59 -1.41
C GLY A 31 -3.47 14.63 -1.23
N ILE A 32 -4.00 13.72 -0.40
CA ILE A 32 -5.41 13.74 0.03
C ILE A 32 -5.47 14.25 1.45
N LEU A 33 -6.04 15.44 1.63
CA LEU A 33 -6.15 16.12 2.91
C LEU A 33 -7.60 16.12 3.38
N GLY A 34 -7.80 16.09 4.68
CA GLY A 34 -9.12 16.15 5.30
C GLY A 34 -9.08 15.73 6.77
N PRO A 35 -10.14 16.01 7.54
CA PRO A 35 -10.23 15.65 8.95
C PRO A 35 -10.22 14.13 9.16
N ASN A 36 -10.05 13.71 10.42
CA ASN A 36 -10.21 12.30 10.78
C ASN A 36 -11.66 11.87 10.50
N GLY A 37 -11.84 10.68 9.95
CA GLY A 37 -13.16 10.18 9.56
C GLY A 37 -13.63 10.62 8.17
N ALA A 38 -12.92 11.51 7.45
CA ALA A 38 -13.31 11.98 6.11
C ALA A 38 -13.22 10.92 4.98
N GLY A 39 -12.98 9.65 5.29
CA GLY A 39 -12.96 8.57 4.29
C GLY A 39 -11.63 8.39 3.56
N LYS A 40 -10.54 9.11 3.90
CA LYS A 40 -9.24 9.01 3.21
C LYS A 40 -8.72 7.57 3.14
N THR A 41 -8.61 6.90 4.28
CA THR A 41 -8.17 5.50 4.35
C THR A 41 -9.14 4.56 3.62
N THR A 42 -10.43 4.84 3.69
CA THR A 42 -11.47 4.08 2.99
C THR A 42 -11.29 4.18 1.48
N LEU A 43 -11.01 5.39 0.97
CA LEU A 43 -10.72 5.59 -0.45
C LEU A 43 -9.49 4.78 -0.90
N PHE A 44 -8.39 4.82 -0.13
CA PHE A 44 -7.21 4.00 -0.44
C PHE A 44 -7.52 2.49 -0.40
N LYS A 45 -8.28 2.02 0.59
CA LYS A 45 -8.71 0.62 0.66
C LYS A 45 -9.58 0.23 -0.52
N SER A 46 -10.45 1.11 -1.00
CA SER A 46 -11.26 0.89 -2.21
C SER A 46 -10.38 0.80 -3.46
N MET A 47 -9.39 1.69 -3.61
CA MET A 47 -8.44 1.65 -4.73
C MET A 47 -7.63 0.35 -4.77
N LEU A 48 -7.35 -0.27 -3.62
CA LEU A 48 -6.68 -1.56 -3.51
C LEU A 48 -7.60 -2.77 -3.63
N GLY A 49 -8.92 -2.55 -3.77
CA GLY A 49 -9.89 -3.64 -3.79
C GLY A 49 -10.07 -4.35 -2.44
N LEU A 50 -9.69 -3.69 -1.33
CA LEU A 50 -9.84 -4.24 0.03
C LEU A 50 -11.22 -3.99 0.63
N THR A 51 -12.03 -3.16 -0.01
CA THR A 51 -13.42 -2.87 0.38
C THR A 51 -14.30 -2.86 -0.85
N ALA A 52 -15.55 -3.34 -0.71
CA ALA A 52 -16.54 -3.24 -1.76
C ALA A 52 -16.98 -1.77 -1.93
N PHE A 53 -17.16 -1.35 -3.16
CA PHE A 53 -17.63 -0.01 -3.52
C PHE A 53 -18.50 -0.10 -4.78
N SER A 54 -19.30 0.92 -5.07
CA SER A 54 -19.94 1.11 -6.35
C SER A 54 -19.21 2.18 -7.17
N GLY A 55 -19.32 2.12 -8.48
CA GLY A 55 -18.54 2.97 -9.40
C GLY A 55 -17.37 2.21 -10.01
N GLU A 56 -16.41 2.94 -10.56
CA GLU A 56 -15.28 2.36 -11.29
C GLU A 56 -13.95 2.93 -10.83
N ILE A 57 -12.94 2.07 -10.74
CA ILE A 57 -11.53 2.47 -10.56
C ILE A 57 -10.72 1.80 -11.67
N LEU A 58 -10.13 2.60 -12.54
CA LEU A 58 -9.46 2.15 -13.75
C LEU A 58 -8.01 2.63 -13.77
N SER A 59 -7.09 1.74 -14.17
CA SER A 59 -5.71 2.10 -14.52
C SER A 59 -5.51 1.89 -16.00
N ASP A 60 -5.21 2.97 -16.72
CA ASP A 60 -5.07 2.97 -18.18
C ASP A 60 -6.26 2.30 -18.91
N GLY A 61 -7.48 2.60 -18.42
CA GLY A 61 -8.72 2.09 -18.98
C GLY A 61 -9.10 0.66 -18.57
N GLN A 62 -8.29 -0.01 -17.76
CA GLN A 62 -8.58 -1.37 -17.26
C GLN A 62 -8.93 -1.35 -15.77
N PRO A 63 -9.85 -2.20 -15.30
CA PRO A 63 -10.14 -2.33 -13.88
C PRO A 63 -8.88 -2.61 -13.07
N VAL A 64 -8.71 -1.91 -11.96
CA VAL A 64 -7.54 -2.10 -11.12
C VAL A 64 -7.58 -3.41 -10.35
N SER A 65 -6.41 -4.01 -10.20
CA SER A 65 -6.15 -5.13 -9.30
C SER A 65 -5.24 -4.65 -8.17
N SER A 66 -5.38 -5.22 -6.98
CA SER A 66 -4.47 -4.95 -5.85
C SER A 66 -3.00 -5.15 -6.19
N ARG A 67 -2.69 -6.00 -7.18
CA ARG A 67 -1.32 -6.26 -7.67
C ARG A 67 -0.73 -5.09 -8.49
N CYS A 68 -1.56 -4.14 -8.94
CA CYS A 68 -1.12 -2.97 -9.70
C CYS A 68 -0.48 -1.90 -8.82
N PHE A 69 -0.54 -2.05 -7.50
CA PHE A 69 -0.15 -1.00 -6.56
C PHE A 69 0.84 -1.51 -5.51
N GLY A 70 1.90 -0.76 -5.28
CA GLY A 70 2.61 -0.80 -4.01
C GLY A 70 1.83 0.05 -3.00
N SER A 71 1.53 -0.47 -1.82
CA SER A 71 0.77 0.27 -0.81
C SER A 71 1.37 0.13 0.57
N LEU A 72 1.30 1.21 1.32
CA LEU A 72 1.57 1.24 2.75
C LEU A 72 0.38 1.92 3.42
N ILE A 73 -0.54 1.13 3.99
CA ILE A 73 -1.73 1.63 4.67
C ILE A 73 -1.59 1.32 6.16
N GLU A 74 -1.65 2.40 6.97
CA GLU A 74 -1.59 2.36 8.43
C GLU A 74 -0.28 1.79 8.98
N TYR A 75 -0.04 0.49 8.84
CA TYR A 75 1.16 -0.19 9.34
C TYR A 75 1.73 -1.13 8.27
N PRO A 76 3.06 -1.23 8.16
CA PRO A 76 3.67 -2.22 7.30
C PRO A 76 3.37 -3.62 7.85
N ALA A 77 2.83 -4.49 6.99
CA ALA A 77 2.53 -5.87 7.32
C ALA A 77 3.79 -6.74 7.21
N PHE A 78 4.66 -6.66 8.21
CA PHE A 78 5.84 -7.51 8.30
C PHE A 78 5.70 -8.53 9.44
N TYR A 79 6.38 -9.66 9.29
CA TYR A 79 6.47 -10.69 10.30
C TYR A 79 7.73 -10.45 11.15
N PRO A 80 7.60 -10.05 12.42
CA PRO A 80 8.73 -9.63 13.25
C PRO A 80 9.77 -10.75 13.49
N ARG A 81 9.30 -12.00 13.49
CA ARG A 81 10.14 -13.20 13.71
C ARG A 81 10.83 -13.74 12.45
N LEU A 82 10.53 -13.15 11.30
CA LEU A 82 11.21 -13.46 10.06
C LEU A 82 12.35 -12.45 9.84
N THR A 83 13.39 -12.90 9.14
CA THR A 83 14.45 -12.01 8.68
C THR A 83 13.92 -11.03 7.63
N VAL A 84 14.70 -10.00 7.34
CA VAL A 84 14.37 -9.05 6.26
C VAL A 84 14.20 -9.77 4.93
N GLU A 85 15.11 -10.70 4.62
CA GLU A 85 15.04 -11.51 3.40
C GLU A 85 13.79 -12.38 3.33
N GLU A 86 13.44 -13.07 4.42
CA GLU A 86 12.26 -13.94 4.47
C GLU A 86 10.97 -13.15 4.31
N ASN A 87 10.85 -11.97 4.91
CA ASN A 87 9.72 -11.06 4.69
C ASN A 87 9.58 -10.68 3.23
N LEU A 88 10.69 -10.30 2.56
CA LEU A 88 10.66 -9.94 1.14
C LEU A 88 10.33 -11.15 0.25
N LYS A 89 10.85 -12.33 0.55
CA LYS A 89 10.49 -13.57 -0.18
C LYS A 89 9.00 -13.88 -0.05
N LEU A 90 8.45 -13.78 1.16
CA LEU A 90 7.03 -14.00 1.39
C LEU A 90 6.17 -13.00 0.62
N HIS A 91 6.56 -11.72 0.63
CA HIS A 91 5.87 -10.68 -0.14
C HIS A 91 5.96 -10.94 -1.66
N ALA A 92 7.11 -11.34 -2.15
CA ALA A 92 7.31 -11.70 -3.56
C ALA A 92 6.42 -12.89 -3.98
N GLN A 93 6.29 -13.91 -3.12
CA GLN A 93 5.37 -15.03 -3.34
C GLN A 93 3.92 -14.57 -3.39
N TYR A 94 3.50 -13.70 -2.48
CA TYR A 94 2.17 -13.10 -2.48
C TYR A 94 1.86 -12.35 -3.79
N LEU A 95 2.85 -11.63 -4.32
CA LEU A 95 2.73 -10.95 -5.61
C LEU A 95 2.81 -11.90 -6.82
N GLY A 96 3.14 -13.17 -6.62
CA GLY A 96 3.30 -14.16 -7.69
C GLY A 96 4.58 -13.99 -8.52
N LEU A 97 5.61 -13.35 -7.96
CA LEU A 97 6.90 -13.16 -8.62
C LEU A 97 7.67 -14.48 -8.67
N LYS A 98 7.98 -14.96 -9.87
CA LYS A 98 8.66 -16.26 -10.07
C LYS A 98 10.14 -16.22 -9.70
N ARG A 99 10.82 -15.09 -9.91
CA ARG A 99 12.27 -14.91 -9.68
C ARG A 99 12.54 -13.51 -9.09
N PRO A 100 12.20 -13.26 -7.81
CA PRO A 100 12.46 -11.97 -7.20
C PRO A 100 13.96 -11.78 -6.94
N ASN A 101 14.54 -10.67 -7.38
CA ASN A 101 15.91 -10.31 -7.03
C ASN A 101 15.93 -9.55 -5.70
N ILE A 102 15.93 -10.30 -4.59
CA ILE A 102 15.88 -9.74 -3.23
C ILE A 102 17.15 -8.92 -2.91
N GLU A 103 18.30 -9.32 -3.43
CA GLU A 103 19.57 -8.61 -3.17
C GLU A 103 19.54 -7.20 -3.74
N VAL A 104 19.17 -7.06 -5.02
CA VAL A 104 19.05 -5.75 -5.67
C VAL A 104 18.03 -4.86 -4.94
N ALA A 105 16.91 -5.43 -4.50
CA ALA A 105 15.93 -4.68 -3.73
C ALA A 105 16.49 -4.15 -2.40
N LEU A 106 17.28 -4.96 -1.71
CA LEU A 106 17.93 -4.58 -0.46
C LEU A 106 19.05 -3.54 -0.67
N GLU A 107 19.82 -3.68 -1.77
CA GLU A 107 20.83 -2.70 -2.15
C GLU A 107 20.24 -1.31 -2.41
N GLN A 108 19.13 -1.24 -3.13
CA GLN A 108 18.43 0.03 -3.44
C GLN A 108 18.03 0.83 -2.19
N VAL A 109 17.79 0.13 -1.09
CA VAL A 109 17.42 0.76 0.20
C VAL A 109 18.53 0.70 1.25
N ASN A 110 19.76 0.32 0.86
CA ASN A 110 20.93 0.19 1.74
C ASN A 110 20.70 -0.77 2.93
N LEU A 111 19.99 -1.86 2.71
CA LEU A 111 19.68 -2.87 3.74
C LEU A 111 20.31 -4.24 3.47
N LEU A 112 21.26 -4.36 2.54
CA LEU A 112 21.89 -5.64 2.21
C LEU A 112 22.55 -6.29 3.42
N ASP A 113 23.26 -5.52 4.25
CA ASP A 113 23.93 -6.00 5.47
C ASP A 113 22.93 -6.45 6.55
N ALA A 114 21.69 -6.02 6.43
CA ALA A 114 20.61 -6.39 7.34
C ALA A 114 19.84 -7.63 6.88
N ARG A 115 20.14 -8.18 5.72
CA ARG A 115 19.43 -9.27 5.04
C ARG A 115 19.03 -10.41 5.97
N LYS A 116 19.98 -10.88 6.80
CA LYS A 116 19.79 -12.01 7.72
C LYS A 116 19.35 -11.61 9.13
N LYS A 117 19.19 -10.31 9.41
CA LYS A 117 18.72 -9.85 10.73
C LYS A 117 17.21 -10.00 10.83
N LEU A 118 16.72 -10.31 12.03
CA LEU A 118 15.29 -10.36 12.30
C LEU A 118 14.67 -8.98 12.11
N PHE A 119 13.48 -8.93 11.55
CA PHE A 119 12.80 -7.66 11.29
C PHE A 119 12.50 -6.89 12.59
N SER A 120 12.22 -7.60 13.69
CA SER A 120 12.03 -7.01 15.01
C SER A 120 13.21 -6.14 15.49
N HIS A 121 14.43 -6.41 15.04
CA HIS A 121 15.60 -5.60 15.40
C HIS A 121 15.57 -4.19 14.80
N PHE A 122 14.79 -3.94 13.75
CA PHE A 122 14.66 -2.61 13.13
C PHE A 122 13.50 -1.80 13.67
N PHE A 123 12.44 -2.46 14.09
CA PHE A 123 11.17 -1.81 14.47
C PHE A 123 10.77 -2.06 15.92
N GLY A 124 11.59 -2.79 16.70
CA GLY A 124 11.21 -3.27 18.01
C GLY A 124 10.19 -4.39 17.95
N ASP A 125 9.66 -4.83 19.09
CA ASP A 125 8.53 -5.74 19.14
C ASP A 125 7.36 -5.14 18.35
N ALA A 126 6.62 -6.04 17.66
CA ALA A 126 5.54 -5.67 16.74
C ALA A 126 4.78 -4.42 17.21
N PRO A 127 4.51 -3.47 16.31
CA PRO A 127 3.87 -2.22 16.71
C PRO A 127 2.54 -2.52 17.39
N THR A 128 2.55 -2.51 18.71
CA THR A 128 1.32 -2.35 19.47
C THR A 128 0.74 -0.98 19.10
N PRO A 129 -0.58 -0.80 19.10
CA PRO A 129 -1.23 0.45 18.68
C PRO A 129 -0.67 1.73 19.33
N GLY A 130 0.12 1.59 20.39
CA GLY A 130 0.79 2.70 21.09
C GLY A 130 2.24 2.99 20.68
N ASN A 131 2.95 2.07 20.02
CA ASN A 131 4.41 2.11 19.89
C ASN A 131 4.93 2.23 18.44
N CYS A 132 4.08 2.69 17.52
CA CYS A 132 4.50 2.96 16.14
C CYS A 132 5.43 4.20 16.10
N PRO A 133 6.60 4.12 15.45
CA PRO A 133 7.46 5.29 15.24
C PRO A 133 6.63 6.42 14.64
N ARG A 134 6.77 7.62 15.18
CA ARG A 134 5.97 8.81 14.82
C ARG A 134 5.93 9.13 13.32
N LEU A 135 6.89 8.64 12.54
CA LEU A 135 6.96 8.80 11.08
C LEU A 135 5.81 8.12 10.34
N PHE A 136 5.28 7.02 10.86
CA PHE A 136 4.23 6.23 10.17
C PHE A 136 2.81 6.51 10.64
N ARG A 137 2.64 7.32 11.68
CA ARG A 137 1.31 7.55 12.29
C ARG A 137 0.31 8.32 11.43
N ARG A 138 0.72 8.95 10.31
CA ARG A 138 -0.15 9.87 9.57
C ARG A 138 -0.11 9.80 8.04
N CYS A 139 0.65 8.90 7.45
CA CYS A 139 0.77 8.84 6.01
C CYS A 139 0.31 7.48 5.48
N SER A 140 -0.80 7.46 4.75
CA SER A 140 -1.06 6.39 3.80
C SER A 140 -0.33 6.78 2.52
N ILE A 141 0.78 6.11 2.19
CA ILE A 141 1.50 6.32 0.94
C ILE A 141 0.92 5.35 -0.06
N PHE A 142 0.39 5.89 -1.13
CA PHE A 142 -0.10 5.14 -2.26
C PHE A 142 0.77 5.47 -3.47
N ALA A 143 1.48 4.49 -3.99
CA ALA A 143 2.24 4.63 -5.21
C ALA A 143 1.54 3.86 -6.33
N ALA A 144 0.86 4.56 -7.23
CA ALA A 144 0.40 4.01 -8.48
C ALA A 144 1.56 4.09 -9.47
N GLY A 145 2.20 2.97 -9.77
CA GLY A 145 3.28 2.88 -10.74
C GLY A 145 3.09 1.64 -11.60
N ARG A 146 3.66 1.68 -12.81
CA ARG A 146 3.82 0.47 -13.62
C ARG A 146 4.30 -0.65 -12.72
N THR A 147 3.75 -1.85 -12.94
CA THR A 147 4.34 -3.08 -12.41
C THR A 147 5.85 -2.88 -12.35
N TYR A 148 6.38 -2.73 -11.13
CA TYR A 148 7.82 -2.82 -10.96
C TYR A 148 8.19 -4.19 -11.48
N GLN A 149 8.64 -4.26 -12.72
CA GLN A 149 9.50 -5.35 -13.10
C GLN A 149 10.75 -5.14 -12.26
N TRP A 150 10.81 -5.87 -11.18
CA TRP A 150 12.05 -6.07 -10.45
C TRP A 150 13.07 -6.52 -11.48
N PRO A 151 14.20 -5.82 -11.62
CA PRO A 151 15.24 -6.23 -12.55
C PRO A 151 15.68 -7.64 -12.28
#